data_4cda85146b8e7b53ce13fd2c700819d3
#
_entry.id   4cda85146b8e7b53ce13fd2c700819d3
#
_cell.length_a   1.000
_cell.length_b   1.000
_cell.length_c   1.000
_cell.angle_alpha   90.00
_cell.angle_beta   90.00
_cell.angle_gamma   90.00
#
_symmetry.space_group_name_H-M   'P 1'
#
loop_
_entity.id
_entity.type
_entity.pdbx_description
1 polymer ?
#
loop_
_entity_poly.entity_id
_entity_poly.type
_entity_poly.pdbx_seq_one_letter_code
_entity_poly.pdbx_strand_id
1 'polypeptide(L)'
;MNGLSAIVPVENETLGVRVYMQLREMLIAGQFAPGEKLTLRTLAAAIGTSPMPVRDALRQLMVDQAIELLPNRVFRVPLMSRARFIELREIRIRLEGMAVEYAAERISHAEMNEAKAFSSAFNDECDLPEPDPAKLIVLNKNLHFTVYRASRLPVLLQMIEGLWTQIGPVLNLDVRSGSERITNKTPTEHHEALWAALRARNAEAARMALAADLISAGDYILKQNRLT
;
A
#
# COMPACT_ATOMS: atom_id res chain seq x y z
N MET A 1 27.82 8.70 34.74
CA MET A 1 28.08 9.54 33.55
C MET A 1 27.30 8.97 32.38
N ASN A 2 26.35 9.75 31.86
CA ASN A 2 25.45 9.26 30.83
C ASN A 2 26.11 9.48 29.46
N GLY A 3 26.63 8.43 28.83
CA GLY A 3 27.35 8.50 27.54
C GLY A 3 26.53 9.04 26.35
N LEU A 4 25.24 9.37 26.57
CA LEU A 4 24.36 9.93 25.57
C LEU A 4 24.51 11.45 25.39
N SER A 5 25.16 12.15 26.34
CA SER A 5 25.37 13.59 26.26
C SER A 5 26.41 14.02 25.19
N ALA A 6 27.07 13.07 24.56
CA ALA A 6 28.04 13.30 23.49
C ALA A 6 27.47 13.05 22.06
N ILE A 7 26.18 12.65 21.93
CA ILE A 7 25.57 12.41 20.61
C ILE A 7 25.12 13.74 20.02
N VAL A 8 25.73 14.15 18.91
CA VAL A 8 25.28 15.27 18.10
C VAL A 8 24.20 14.77 17.14
N PRO A 9 23.02 15.41 17.08
CA PRO A 9 21.96 15.02 16.16
C PRO A 9 22.44 15.07 14.71
N VAL A 10 22.14 14.03 13.93
CA VAL A 10 22.38 14.04 12.48
C VAL A 10 21.16 14.67 11.82
N GLU A 11 21.31 15.91 11.38
CA GLU A 11 20.24 16.71 10.79
C GLU A 11 20.16 16.53 9.28
N ASN A 12 19.98 15.36 8.72
CA ASN A 12 19.60 15.25 7.30
C ASN A 12 19.09 13.85 7.00
N GLU A 13 17.97 13.76 6.30
CA GLU A 13 17.50 12.53 5.70
C GLU A 13 18.56 11.98 4.75
N THR A 14 19.11 10.80 5.06
CA THR A 14 20.17 10.22 4.26
C THR A 14 19.64 9.81 2.87
N LEU A 15 20.50 9.80 1.87
CA LEU A 15 20.14 9.33 0.53
C LEU A 15 19.57 7.89 0.56
N GLY A 16 20.03 7.05 1.50
CA GLY A 16 19.49 5.71 1.72
C GLY A 16 18.04 5.70 2.14
N VAL A 17 17.63 6.61 3.02
CA VAL A 17 16.21 6.77 3.42
C VAL A 17 15.34 7.21 2.24
N ARG A 18 15.79 8.18 1.46
CA ARG A 18 15.05 8.63 0.25
C ARG A 18 14.89 7.51 -0.77
N VAL A 19 15.94 6.73 -1.01
CA VAL A 19 15.89 5.55 -1.91
C VAL A 19 14.93 4.49 -1.34
N TYR A 20 14.97 4.23 -0.03
CA TYR A 20 14.03 3.31 0.62
C TYR A 20 12.58 3.76 0.41
N MET A 21 12.26 5.02 0.67
CA MET A 21 10.91 5.56 0.48
C MET A 21 10.43 5.42 -0.97
N GLN A 22 11.30 5.72 -1.93
CA GLN A 22 10.99 5.57 -3.36
C GLN A 22 10.70 4.10 -3.74
N LEU A 23 11.58 3.16 -3.34
CA LEU A 23 11.39 1.74 -3.64
C LEU A 23 10.14 1.18 -2.94
N ARG A 24 9.87 1.63 -1.71
CA ARG A 24 8.66 1.27 -0.97
C ARG A 24 7.39 1.71 -1.72
N GLU A 25 7.36 2.95 -2.19
CA GLU A 25 6.24 3.46 -3.00
C GLU A 25 6.04 2.66 -4.29
N MET A 26 7.13 2.25 -4.96
CA MET A 26 7.08 1.41 -6.14
C MET A 26 6.52 0.01 -5.85
N LEU A 27 6.85 -0.58 -4.68
CA LEU A 27 6.28 -1.85 -4.23
C LEU A 27 4.79 -1.71 -3.93
N ILE A 28 4.40 -0.69 -3.18
CA ILE A 28 2.98 -0.40 -2.88
C ILE A 28 2.19 -0.19 -4.17
N ALA A 29 2.76 0.52 -5.16
CA ALA A 29 2.15 0.73 -6.46
C ALA A 29 2.20 -0.52 -7.39
N GLY A 30 2.78 -1.64 -6.95
CA GLY A 30 2.90 -2.86 -7.74
C GLY A 30 3.69 -2.68 -9.03
N GLN A 31 4.68 -1.78 -9.03
CA GLN A 31 5.59 -1.60 -10.17
C GLN A 31 6.62 -2.73 -10.27
N PHE A 32 6.80 -3.47 -9.20
CA PHE A 32 7.58 -4.71 -9.19
C PHE A 32 6.64 -5.90 -9.06
N ALA A 33 6.82 -6.90 -9.92
CA ALA A 33 6.01 -8.12 -9.89
C ALA A 33 6.52 -9.11 -8.83
N PRO A 34 5.64 -9.95 -8.25
CA PRO A 34 6.08 -11.08 -7.43
C PRO A 34 7.10 -11.95 -8.17
N GLY A 35 8.21 -12.28 -7.52
CA GLY A 35 9.32 -13.05 -8.11
C GLY A 35 10.32 -12.22 -8.92
N GLU A 36 10.08 -10.93 -9.15
CA GLU A 36 10.98 -10.06 -9.89
C GLU A 36 12.33 -9.91 -9.19
N LYS A 37 13.41 -10.08 -9.97
CA LYS A 37 14.78 -9.96 -9.47
C LYS A 37 15.27 -8.52 -9.60
N LEU A 38 15.76 -7.98 -8.49
CA LEU A 38 16.26 -6.61 -8.38
C LEU A 38 17.78 -6.64 -8.22
N THR A 39 18.51 -5.94 -9.07
CA THR A 39 19.96 -5.83 -8.93
C THR A 39 20.35 -4.44 -8.46
N LEU A 40 21.37 -4.37 -7.60
CA LEU A 40 21.89 -3.09 -7.11
C LEU A 40 22.33 -2.17 -8.26
N ARG A 41 22.90 -2.73 -9.32
CA ARG A 41 23.42 -1.98 -10.46
C ARG A 41 22.29 -1.34 -11.27
N THR A 42 21.23 -2.10 -11.59
CA THR A 42 20.07 -1.58 -12.35
C THR A 42 19.31 -0.52 -11.58
N LEU A 43 19.06 -0.77 -10.28
CA LEU A 43 18.36 0.20 -9.44
C LEU A 43 19.17 1.46 -9.22
N ALA A 44 20.48 1.34 -8.95
CA ALA A 44 21.37 2.50 -8.79
C ALA A 44 21.43 3.37 -10.04
N ALA A 45 21.51 2.73 -11.23
CA ALA A 45 21.49 3.44 -12.51
C ALA A 45 20.15 4.15 -12.74
N ALA A 46 19.01 3.49 -12.46
CA ALA A 46 17.67 4.05 -12.65
C ALA A 46 17.39 5.23 -11.68
N ILE A 47 17.90 5.16 -10.45
CA ILE A 47 17.71 6.20 -9.43
C ILE A 47 18.74 7.34 -9.59
N GLY A 48 19.81 7.13 -10.36
CA GLY A 48 20.90 8.11 -10.52
C GLY A 48 21.82 8.22 -9.29
N THR A 49 22.11 7.09 -8.63
CA THR A 49 22.93 7.05 -7.41
C THR A 49 23.99 5.94 -7.44
N SER A 50 24.82 5.87 -6.39
CA SER A 50 25.75 4.75 -6.19
C SER A 50 25.02 3.51 -5.63
N PRO A 51 25.60 2.29 -5.74
CA PRO A 51 24.98 1.07 -5.23
C PRO A 51 24.82 1.03 -3.69
N MET A 52 25.55 1.84 -2.93
CA MET A 52 25.52 1.76 -1.46
C MET A 52 24.16 2.17 -0.87
N PRO A 53 23.60 3.37 -1.15
CA PRO A 53 22.27 3.76 -0.64
C PRO A 53 21.16 2.82 -1.11
N VAL A 54 21.26 2.24 -2.32
CA VAL A 54 20.30 1.23 -2.79
C VAL A 54 20.40 -0.06 -1.97
N ARG A 55 21.63 -0.49 -1.60
CA ARG A 55 21.83 -1.67 -0.76
C ARG A 55 21.21 -1.46 0.62
N ASP A 56 21.41 -0.29 1.22
CA ASP A 56 20.85 0.03 2.53
C ASP A 56 19.31 0.06 2.49
N ALA A 57 18.74 0.66 1.45
CA ALA A 57 17.31 0.66 1.22
C ALA A 57 16.73 -0.75 1.05
N LEU A 58 17.37 -1.62 0.24
CA LEU A 58 16.91 -2.99 0.05
C LEU A 58 17.06 -3.83 1.34
N ARG A 59 18.08 -3.58 2.17
CA ARG A 59 18.20 -4.22 3.49
C ARG A 59 17.05 -3.81 4.41
N GLN A 60 16.65 -2.55 4.40
CA GLN A 60 15.50 -2.10 5.17
C GLN A 60 14.21 -2.76 4.68
N LEU A 61 14.00 -2.84 3.37
CA LEU A 61 12.86 -3.54 2.78
C LEU A 61 12.85 -5.06 3.06
N MET A 62 14.03 -5.66 3.31
CA MET A 62 14.10 -7.04 3.81
C MET A 62 13.61 -7.17 5.25
N VAL A 63 13.96 -6.22 6.12
CA VAL A 63 13.42 -6.16 7.50
C VAL A 63 11.89 -6.03 7.45
N ASP A 64 11.36 -5.23 6.52
CA ASP A 64 9.93 -5.07 6.28
C ASP A 64 9.29 -6.30 5.59
N GLN A 65 10.08 -7.35 5.27
CA GLN A 65 9.64 -8.57 4.56
C GLN A 65 9.03 -8.30 3.16
N ALA A 66 9.31 -7.16 2.58
CA ALA A 66 8.86 -6.75 1.25
C ALA A 66 9.81 -7.20 0.13
N ILE A 67 11.06 -7.48 0.48
CA ILE A 67 12.13 -8.00 -0.39
C ILE A 67 12.81 -9.16 0.32
N GLU A 68 13.31 -10.14 -0.43
CA GLU A 68 14.14 -11.22 0.07
C GLU A 68 15.50 -11.26 -0.65
N LEU A 69 16.51 -11.84 0.01
CA LEU A 69 17.84 -12.05 -0.57
C LEU A 69 18.02 -13.54 -0.87
N LEU A 70 18.21 -13.86 -2.14
CA LEU A 70 18.49 -15.22 -2.59
C LEU A 70 19.94 -15.65 -2.27
N PRO A 71 20.26 -16.96 -2.22
CA PRO A 71 21.62 -17.47 -1.92
C PRO A 71 22.72 -16.90 -2.83
N ASN A 72 22.39 -16.57 -4.09
CA ASN A 72 23.31 -15.95 -5.06
C ASN A 72 23.44 -14.42 -4.91
N ARG A 73 23.03 -13.85 -3.78
CA ARG A 73 23.06 -12.42 -3.46
C ARG A 73 22.22 -11.53 -4.41
N VAL A 74 21.19 -12.09 -5.01
CA VAL A 74 20.21 -11.35 -5.80
C VAL A 74 19.00 -11.03 -4.93
N PHE A 75 18.59 -9.77 -4.90
CA PHE A 75 17.35 -9.36 -4.26
C PHE A 75 16.15 -9.76 -5.14
N ARG A 76 15.06 -10.12 -4.50
CA ARG A 76 13.83 -10.51 -5.20
C ARG A 76 12.60 -10.03 -4.44
N VAL A 77 11.55 -9.62 -5.16
CA VAL A 77 10.21 -9.48 -4.58
C VAL A 77 9.71 -10.89 -4.23
N PRO A 78 9.30 -11.16 -2.98
CA PRO A 78 8.88 -12.50 -2.58
C PRO A 78 7.73 -13.02 -3.43
N LEU A 79 7.72 -14.32 -3.68
CA LEU A 79 6.52 -14.98 -4.16
C LEU A 79 5.51 -15.05 -3.01
N MET A 80 4.26 -14.78 -3.31
CA MET A 80 3.19 -14.78 -2.31
C MET A 80 2.49 -16.13 -2.28
N SER A 81 2.63 -16.86 -1.18
CA SER A 81 1.84 -18.07 -0.98
C SER A 81 0.39 -17.73 -0.61
N ARG A 82 -0.52 -18.67 -0.96
CA ARG A 82 -1.94 -18.53 -0.60
C ARG A 82 -2.14 -18.32 0.91
N ALA A 83 -1.41 -19.08 1.74
CA ALA A 83 -1.51 -18.97 3.20
C ALA A 83 -1.07 -17.58 3.70
N ARG A 84 0.07 -17.08 3.22
CA ARG A 84 0.57 -15.75 3.58
C ARG A 84 -0.36 -14.64 3.11
N PHE A 85 -0.93 -14.77 1.92
CA PHE A 85 -1.89 -13.78 1.40
C PHE A 85 -3.14 -13.69 2.30
N ILE A 86 -3.69 -14.85 2.71
CA ILE A 86 -4.85 -14.90 3.61
C ILE A 86 -4.50 -14.27 4.96
N GLU A 87 -3.34 -14.60 5.55
CA GLU A 87 -2.87 -14.03 6.81
C GLU A 87 -2.75 -12.50 6.73
N LEU A 88 -2.08 -11.98 5.70
CA LEU A 88 -1.93 -10.54 5.49
C LEU A 88 -3.30 -9.86 5.32
N ARG A 89 -4.23 -10.46 4.57
CA ARG A 89 -5.59 -9.93 4.40
C ARG A 89 -6.33 -9.83 5.73
N GLU A 90 -6.28 -10.86 6.56
CA GLU A 90 -6.93 -10.88 7.87
C GLU A 90 -6.35 -9.81 8.82
N ILE A 91 -5.04 -9.64 8.82
CA ILE A 91 -4.37 -8.59 9.60
C ILE A 91 -4.78 -7.20 9.10
N ARG A 92 -4.78 -6.99 7.78
CA ARG A 92 -5.21 -5.74 7.16
C ARG A 92 -6.64 -5.37 7.53
N ILE A 93 -7.58 -6.31 7.43
CA ILE A 93 -8.99 -6.08 7.81
C ILE A 93 -9.10 -5.54 9.24
N ARG A 94 -8.28 -6.04 10.17
CA ARG A 94 -8.28 -5.59 11.56
C ARG A 94 -7.62 -4.23 11.75
N LEU A 95 -6.41 -4.04 11.23
CA LEU A 95 -5.65 -2.81 11.46
C LEU A 95 -6.19 -1.64 10.62
N GLU A 96 -6.52 -1.87 9.37
CA GLU A 96 -7.12 -0.83 8.52
C GLU A 96 -8.56 -0.54 8.94
N GLY A 97 -9.31 -1.57 9.39
CA GLY A 97 -10.62 -1.41 10.03
C GLY A 97 -10.56 -0.49 11.25
N MET A 98 -9.60 -0.74 12.16
CA MET A 98 -9.34 0.14 13.30
C MET A 98 -9.01 1.58 12.86
N ALA A 99 -8.21 1.76 11.81
CA ALA A 99 -7.89 3.10 11.33
C ALA A 99 -9.12 3.85 10.82
N VAL A 100 -10.02 3.20 10.06
CA VAL A 100 -11.24 3.88 9.55
C VAL A 100 -12.28 4.13 10.65
N GLU A 101 -12.37 3.28 11.68
CA GLU A 101 -13.21 3.55 12.87
C GLU A 101 -12.80 4.87 13.53
N TYR A 102 -11.51 5.03 13.84
CA TYR A 102 -11.00 6.28 14.40
C TYR A 102 -11.09 7.46 13.42
N ALA A 103 -10.90 7.20 12.12
CA ALA A 103 -11.06 8.23 11.11
C ALA A 103 -12.49 8.75 11.03
N ALA A 104 -13.51 7.90 11.15
CA ALA A 104 -14.91 8.31 11.12
C ALA A 104 -15.24 9.38 12.17
N GLU A 105 -14.58 9.32 13.33
CA GLU A 105 -14.76 10.32 14.39
C GLU A 105 -13.93 11.60 14.18
N ARG A 106 -12.72 11.48 13.56
CA ARG A 106 -11.67 12.50 13.59
C ARG A 106 -11.44 13.21 12.27
N ILE A 107 -11.91 12.65 11.16
CA ILE A 107 -11.67 13.19 9.82
C ILE A 107 -12.27 14.60 9.70
N SER A 108 -11.48 15.54 9.23
CA SER A 108 -11.92 16.92 8.95
C SER A 108 -12.73 16.98 7.65
N HIS A 109 -13.46 18.08 7.48
CA HIS A 109 -14.18 18.32 6.22
C HIS A 109 -13.23 18.40 5.00
N ALA A 110 -12.04 18.96 5.17
CA ALA A 110 -11.05 19.05 4.09
C ALA A 110 -10.55 17.66 3.67
N GLU A 111 -10.17 16.82 4.62
CA GLU A 111 -9.73 15.44 4.36
C GLU A 111 -10.87 14.57 3.76
N MET A 112 -12.10 14.79 4.21
CA MET A 112 -13.26 14.10 3.66
C MET A 112 -13.51 14.49 2.20
N ASN A 113 -13.36 15.77 1.86
CA ASN A 113 -13.45 16.27 0.49
C ASN A 113 -12.30 15.73 -0.39
N GLU A 114 -11.09 15.66 0.16
CA GLU A 114 -9.93 15.07 -0.53
C GLU A 114 -10.16 13.59 -0.82
N ALA A 115 -10.58 12.81 0.18
CA ALA A 115 -10.91 11.38 0.00
C ALA A 115 -12.01 11.20 -1.05
N LYS A 116 -13.06 12.05 -1.04
CA LYS A 116 -14.13 12.02 -2.06
C LYS A 116 -13.61 12.35 -3.46
N ALA A 117 -12.69 13.31 -3.56
CA ALA A 117 -12.09 13.66 -4.85
C ALA A 117 -11.32 12.48 -5.46
N PHE A 118 -10.54 11.73 -4.64
CA PHE A 118 -9.86 10.52 -5.11
C PHE A 118 -10.84 9.42 -5.51
N SER A 119 -11.93 9.21 -4.74
CA SER A 119 -12.98 8.26 -5.08
C SER A 119 -13.68 8.62 -6.40
N SER A 120 -14.03 9.90 -6.58
CA SER A 120 -14.66 10.37 -7.81
C SER A 120 -13.73 10.20 -9.02
N ALA A 121 -12.46 10.61 -8.89
CA ALA A 121 -11.47 10.44 -9.95
C ALA A 121 -11.21 8.95 -10.29
N PHE A 122 -11.28 8.06 -9.30
CA PHE A 122 -11.19 6.61 -9.52
C PHE A 122 -12.39 6.10 -10.33
N ASN A 123 -13.61 6.56 -10.01
CA ASN A 123 -14.83 6.19 -10.72
C ASN A 123 -14.79 6.70 -12.17
N ASP A 124 -14.41 7.97 -12.35
CA ASP A 124 -14.26 8.57 -13.68
C ASP A 124 -13.26 7.81 -14.55
N GLU A 125 -12.15 7.35 -13.95
CA GLU A 125 -11.15 6.52 -14.64
C GLU A 125 -11.69 5.14 -15.01
N CYS A 126 -12.47 4.50 -14.11
CA CYS A 126 -13.13 3.22 -14.40
C CYS A 126 -14.13 3.31 -15.56
N ASP A 127 -14.70 4.50 -15.81
CA ASP A 127 -15.67 4.75 -16.87
C ASP A 127 -15.06 4.95 -18.25
N LEU A 128 -13.73 5.09 -18.34
CA LEU A 128 -13.06 5.20 -19.62
C LEU A 128 -13.09 3.87 -20.39
N PRO A 129 -13.10 3.91 -21.73
CA PRO A 129 -13.01 2.70 -22.54
C PRO A 129 -11.72 1.89 -22.29
N GLU A 130 -10.63 2.57 -21.98
CA GLU A 130 -9.32 2.01 -21.64
C GLU A 130 -8.80 2.68 -20.37
N PRO A 131 -9.20 2.19 -19.18
CA PRO A 131 -8.74 2.73 -17.90
C PRO A 131 -7.22 2.54 -17.74
N ASP A 132 -6.51 3.54 -17.25
CA ASP A 132 -5.09 3.44 -16.90
C ASP A 132 -4.92 2.72 -15.54
N PRO A 133 -4.39 1.47 -15.51
CA PRO A 133 -4.20 0.74 -14.27
C PRO A 133 -3.28 1.44 -13.28
N ALA A 134 -2.26 2.17 -13.76
CA ALA A 134 -1.34 2.88 -12.88
C ALA A 134 -2.04 4.03 -12.15
N LYS A 135 -2.90 4.76 -12.87
CA LYS A 135 -3.71 5.83 -12.30
C LYS A 135 -4.74 5.29 -11.29
N LEU A 136 -5.43 4.21 -11.61
CA LEU A 136 -6.36 3.54 -10.70
C LEU A 136 -5.68 3.14 -9.39
N ILE A 137 -4.49 2.53 -9.45
CA ILE A 137 -3.73 2.12 -8.28
C ILE A 137 -3.36 3.32 -7.40
N VAL A 138 -2.92 4.41 -8.01
CA VAL A 138 -2.56 5.64 -7.27
C VAL A 138 -3.78 6.27 -6.62
N LEU A 139 -4.90 6.37 -7.33
CA LEU A 139 -6.15 6.94 -6.81
C LEU A 139 -6.71 6.11 -5.66
N ASN A 140 -6.75 4.78 -5.80
CA ASN A 140 -7.15 3.86 -4.75
C ASN A 140 -6.29 4.00 -3.49
N LYS A 141 -4.96 3.98 -3.66
CA LYS A 141 -4.01 4.19 -2.56
C LYS A 141 -4.26 5.53 -1.86
N ASN A 142 -4.38 6.62 -2.62
CA ASN A 142 -4.53 7.96 -2.06
C ASN A 142 -5.85 8.08 -1.27
N LEU A 143 -6.96 7.53 -1.77
CA LEU A 143 -8.21 7.45 -1.05
C LEU A 143 -8.02 6.78 0.32
N HIS A 144 -7.51 5.55 0.33
CA HIS A 144 -7.34 4.77 1.56
C HIS A 144 -6.40 5.47 2.55
N PHE A 145 -5.23 5.93 2.10
CA PHE A 145 -4.26 6.57 2.99
C PHE A 145 -4.70 7.95 3.50
N THR A 146 -5.52 8.69 2.75
CA THR A 146 -6.14 9.92 3.28
C THR A 146 -7.03 9.59 4.48
N VAL A 147 -7.84 8.54 4.37
CA VAL A 147 -8.69 8.07 5.49
C VAL A 147 -7.84 7.53 6.65
N TYR A 148 -6.83 6.69 6.39
CA TYR A 148 -6.00 6.13 7.48
C TYR A 148 -5.23 7.20 8.25
N ARG A 149 -4.70 8.23 7.58
CA ARG A 149 -4.04 9.37 8.24
C ARG A 149 -5.01 10.15 9.14
N ALA A 150 -6.28 10.24 8.75
CA ALA A 150 -7.32 10.89 9.55
C ALA A 150 -7.60 10.17 10.88
N SER A 151 -7.16 8.93 11.06
CA SER A 151 -7.20 8.24 12.35
C SER A 151 -6.39 8.92 13.44
N ARG A 152 -5.35 9.71 13.06
CA ARG A 152 -4.38 10.33 13.99
C ARG A 152 -3.59 9.32 14.83
N LEU A 153 -3.37 8.11 14.31
CA LEU A 153 -2.63 7.03 14.96
C LEU A 153 -1.36 6.70 14.17
N PRO A 154 -0.24 7.42 14.38
CA PRO A 154 0.96 7.29 13.56
C PRO A 154 1.60 5.89 13.63
N VAL A 155 1.56 5.22 14.78
CA VAL A 155 2.10 3.85 14.91
C VAL A 155 1.26 2.86 14.10
N LEU A 156 -0.08 2.98 14.17
CA LEU A 156 -0.98 2.15 13.36
C LEU A 156 -0.77 2.39 11.86
N LEU A 157 -0.62 3.65 11.45
CA LEU A 157 -0.34 4.02 10.06
C LEU A 157 0.94 3.36 9.55
N GLN A 158 2.01 3.39 10.35
CA GLN A 158 3.28 2.73 9.99
C GLN A 158 3.12 1.22 9.80
N MET A 159 2.33 0.54 10.67
CA MET A 159 2.03 -0.88 10.52
C MET A 159 1.25 -1.15 9.22
N ILE A 160 0.24 -0.34 8.93
CA ILE A 160 -0.55 -0.45 7.68
C ILE A 160 0.35 -0.26 6.45
N GLU A 161 1.22 0.73 6.46
CA GLU A 161 2.18 0.98 5.38
C GLU A 161 3.09 -0.23 5.12
N GLY A 162 3.59 -0.87 6.18
CA GLY A 162 4.39 -2.10 6.08
C GLY A 162 3.62 -3.26 5.44
N LEU A 163 2.33 -3.44 5.79
CA LEU A 163 1.47 -4.45 5.17
C LEU A 163 1.20 -4.16 3.70
N TRP A 164 0.95 -2.90 3.35
CA TRP A 164 0.76 -2.50 1.96
C TRP A 164 2.01 -2.72 1.11
N THR A 165 3.20 -2.51 1.68
CA THR A 165 4.47 -2.77 0.99
C THR A 165 4.63 -4.25 0.64
N GLN A 166 4.19 -5.16 1.53
CA GLN A 166 4.26 -6.61 1.30
C GLN A 166 3.23 -7.10 0.29
N ILE A 167 1.99 -6.60 0.37
CA ILE A 167 0.87 -7.13 -0.43
C ILE A 167 0.70 -6.39 -1.77
N GLY A 168 1.20 -5.16 -1.88
CA GLY A 168 1.05 -4.30 -3.05
C GLY A 168 1.43 -4.95 -4.38
N PRO A 169 2.56 -5.68 -4.48
CA PRO A 169 2.92 -6.40 -5.70
C PRO A 169 1.85 -7.36 -6.21
N VAL A 170 1.11 -8.02 -5.32
CA VAL A 170 0.05 -8.97 -5.68
C VAL A 170 -1.25 -8.26 -6.00
N LEU A 171 -1.69 -7.32 -5.15
CA LEU A 171 -2.93 -6.56 -5.35
C LEU A 171 -2.93 -5.82 -6.68
N ASN A 172 -1.82 -5.20 -7.00
CA ASN A 172 -1.73 -4.34 -8.17
C ASN A 172 -1.41 -5.11 -9.46
N LEU A 173 -0.86 -6.32 -9.36
CA LEU A 173 -0.74 -7.21 -10.51
C LEU A 173 -2.12 -7.54 -11.07
N ASP A 174 -3.13 -7.73 -10.22
CA ASP A 174 -4.51 -7.98 -10.63
C ASP A 174 -5.07 -6.80 -11.42
N VAL A 175 -4.98 -5.58 -10.88
CA VAL A 175 -5.44 -4.36 -11.56
C VAL A 175 -4.74 -4.18 -12.91
N ARG A 176 -3.42 -4.38 -12.97
CA ARG A 176 -2.62 -4.29 -14.21
C ARG A 176 -2.94 -5.36 -15.25
N SER A 177 -3.53 -6.47 -14.84
CA SER A 177 -3.92 -7.57 -15.74
C SER A 177 -5.33 -7.43 -16.32
N GLY A 178 -6.01 -6.30 -16.09
CA GLY A 178 -7.38 -6.08 -16.55
C GLY A 178 -8.41 -6.79 -15.67
N SER A 179 -8.41 -6.49 -14.38
CA SER A 179 -9.33 -7.07 -13.41
C SER A 179 -10.80 -6.81 -13.76
N GLU A 180 -11.59 -7.87 -13.83
CA GLU A 180 -13.06 -7.78 -14.00
C GLU A 180 -13.73 -6.95 -12.88
N ARG A 181 -13.09 -6.83 -11.71
CA ARG A 181 -13.58 -5.98 -10.62
C ARG A 181 -13.65 -4.51 -11.05
N ILE A 182 -12.69 -4.05 -11.86
CA ILE A 182 -12.68 -2.68 -12.40
C ILE A 182 -13.85 -2.50 -13.38
N THR A 183 -13.99 -3.42 -14.33
CA THR A 183 -15.08 -3.40 -15.32
C THR A 183 -16.45 -3.47 -14.66
N ASN A 184 -16.61 -4.26 -13.60
CA ASN A 184 -17.85 -4.43 -12.84
C ASN A 184 -18.06 -3.34 -11.77
N LYS A 185 -17.15 -2.37 -11.65
CA LYS A 185 -17.19 -1.26 -10.68
C LYS A 185 -17.32 -1.70 -9.22
N THR A 186 -16.89 -2.92 -8.89
CA THR A 186 -17.00 -3.45 -7.51
C THR A 186 -16.27 -2.56 -6.47
N PRO A 187 -15.04 -2.02 -6.74
CA PRO A 187 -14.39 -1.11 -5.79
C PRO A 187 -15.18 0.19 -5.60
N THR A 188 -15.83 0.71 -6.65
CA THR A 188 -16.63 1.93 -6.59
C THR A 188 -17.74 1.83 -5.55
N GLU A 189 -18.48 0.72 -5.50
CA GLU A 189 -19.56 0.50 -4.53
C GLU A 189 -19.03 0.53 -3.09
N HIS A 190 -17.89 -0.11 -2.84
CA HIS A 190 -17.25 -0.11 -1.52
C HIS A 190 -16.72 1.26 -1.11
N HIS A 191 -16.11 2.02 -2.03
CA HIS A 191 -15.65 3.38 -1.79
C HIS A 191 -16.79 4.34 -1.45
N GLU A 192 -17.93 4.24 -2.17
CA GLU A 192 -19.12 5.03 -1.87
C GLU A 192 -19.74 4.67 -0.51
N ALA A 193 -19.77 3.38 -0.15
CA ALA A 193 -20.23 2.95 1.16
C ALA A 193 -19.32 3.47 2.29
N LEU A 194 -17.99 3.41 2.10
CA LEU A 194 -17.03 3.96 3.04
C LEU A 194 -17.21 5.46 3.21
N TRP A 195 -17.33 6.21 2.10
CA TRP A 195 -17.55 7.65 2.13
C TRP A 195 -18.85 8.03 2.84
N ALA A 196 -19.96 7.32 2.56
CA ALA A 196 -21.24 7.55 3.22
C ALA A 196 -21.15 7.34 4.74
N ALA A 197 -20.45 6.29 5.17
CA ALA A 197 -20.21 5.99 6.57
C ALA A 197 -19.36 7.06 7.27
N LEU A 198 -18.29 7.53 6.63
CA LEU A 198 -17.43 8.61 7.14
C LEU A 198 -18.21 9.93 7.28
N ARG A 199 -19.05 10.27 6.30
CA ARG A 199 -19.93 11.43 6.34
C ARG A 199 -20.93 11.36 7.47
N ALA A 200 -21.48 10.18 7.72
CA ALA A 200 -22.42 9.92 8.82
C ALA A 200 -21.73 9.81 10.18
N ARG A 201 -20.40 9.89 10.25
CA ARG A 201 -19.61 9.64 11.48
C ARG A 201 -19.89 8.26 12.10
N ASN A 202 -20.25 7.28 11.28
CA ASN A 202 -20.59 5.93 11.72
C ASN A 202 -19.35 5.03 11.60
N ALA A 203 -18.64 4.87 12.73
CA ALA A 203 -17.40 4.10 12.81
C ALA A 203 -17.60 2.62 12.41
N GLU A 204 -18.67 1.99 12.89
CA GLU A 204 -18.97 0.57 12.58
C GLU A 204 -19.27 0.38 11.09
N ALA A 205 -20.08 1.25 10.49
CA ALA A 205 -20.36 1.17 9.06
C ALA A 205 -19.11 1.43 8.21
N ALA A 206 -18.22 2.34 8.63
CA ALA A 206 -16.94 2.60 7.97
C ALA A 206 -16.03 1.36 8.01
N ARG A 207 -15.93 0.71 9.15
CA ARG A 207 -15.19 -0.56 9.32
C ARG A 207 -15.75 -1.66 8.43
N MET A 208 -17.08 -1.81 8.39
CA MET A 208 -17.74 -2.83 7.56
C MET A 208 -17.53 -2.58 6.06
N ALA A 209 -17.64 -1.33 5.61
CA ALA A 209 -17.42 -0.96 4.21
C ALA A 209 -15.98 -1.26 3.77
N LEU A 210 -14.99 -0.89 4.58
CA LEU A 210 -13.60 -1.22 4.30
C LEU A 210 -13.35 -2.73 4.31
N ALA A 211 -13.88 -3.46 5.29
CA ALA A 211 -13.71 -4.91 5.35
C ALA A 211 -14.30 -5.59 4.09
N ALA A 212 -15.47 -5.15 3.63
CA ALA A 212 -16.09 -5.65 2.41
C ALA A 212 -15.21 -5.42 1.16
N ASP A 213 -14.57 -4.25 1.04
CA ASP A 213 -13.64 -3.98 -0.06
C ASP A 213 -12.44 -4.91 -0.02
N LEU A 214 -11.77 -5.04 1.14
CA LEU A 214 -10.60 -5.91 1.29
C LEU A 214 -10.93 -7.39 1.07
N ILE A 215 -12.09 -7.86 1.52
CA ILE A 215 -12.56 -9.23 1.31
C ILE A 215 -12.84 -9.46 -0.17
N SER A 216 -13.57 -8.57 -0.81
CA SER A 216 -13.92 -8.66 -2.24
C SER A 216 -12.67 -8.70 -3.12
N ALA A 217 -11.68 -7.82 -2.85
CA ALA A 217 -10.41 -7.82 -3.55
C ALA A 217 -9.64 -9.13 -3.32
N GLY A 218 -9.56 -9.57 -2.07
CA GLY A 218 -8.84 -10.78 -1.70
C GLY A 218 -9.46 -12.05 -2.29
N ASP A 219 -10.78 -12.18 -2.25
CA ASP A 219 -11.47 -13.35 -2.80
C ASP A 219 -11.31 -13.44 -4.32
N TYR A 220 -11.32 -12.31 -5.01
CA TYR A 220 -11.05 -12.28 -6.44
C TYR A 220 -9.63 -12.78 -6.75
N ILE A 221 -8.61 -12.29 -6.05
CA ILE A 221 -7.21 -12.71 -6.22
C ILE A 221 -7.04 -14.20 -5.91
N LEU A 222 -7.69 -14.71 -4.84
CA LEU A 222 -7.66 -16.12 -4.47
C LEU A 222 -8.27 -17.05 -5.53
N LYS A 223 -9.27 -16.58 -6.28
CA LYS A 223 -9.89 -17.29 -7.39
C LYS A 223 -9.01 -17.35 -8.64
N GLN A 224 -8.10 -16.39 -8.83
CA GLN A 224 -7.24 -16.32 -10.03
C GLN A 224 -6.12 -17.40 -10.05
N ASN A 225 -5.90 -18.15 -8.96
CA ASN A 225 -4.87 -19.19 -8.85
C ASN A 225 -3.43 -18.71 -9.21
N ARG A 226 -3.11 -17.43 -8.99
CA ARG A 226 -1.80 -16.83 -9.27
C ARG A 226 -0.84 -16.83 -8.07
N LEU A 227 -1.32 -17.30 -6.91
CA LEU A 227 -0.54 -17.46 -5.69
C LEU A 227 0.13 -18.84 -5.67
N THR A 228 1.32 -18.94 -5.04
CA THR A 228 2.07 -20.20 -4.90
C THR A 228 1.60 -21.02 -3.70
#